data_2ca0b38f6cbcb7d132b0b4adddc8269c
#
_entry.id   2ca0b38f6cbcb7d132b0b4adddc8269c
#
_cell.length_a   1.000
_cell.length_b   1.000
_cell.length_c   1.000
_cell.angle_alpha   90.00
_cell.angle_beta   90.00
_cell.angle_gamma   90.00
#
_symmetry.space_group_name_H-M   'P 1'
#
loop_
_entity.id
_entity.type
_entity.pdbx_description
1 polymer ?
#
loop_
_entity_poly.entity_id
_entity_poly.type
_entity_poly.pdbx_seq_one_letter_code
_entity_poly.pdbx_strand_id
1 'polypeptide(L)'
;MKWEGLIPRSGKRRGKTKKGLVVLPFMDYYTHDIPIFVTALSENSYDIKEGFELLKATGYKLKGIVCDESMGLIAQVAREVFPEVVIQFCLTHYSKCIDRCFQSKGAKRSYRALQKRLKNLEDSFFITTRHHDRTEAVRLTEEMAKLEFEYGYLWQMQDFFNELFWKVQTKEEVDQWENTFNEAVAAVPKNYPYLNRIKERYKDYYEKREFILASILHPELKLPKTTNLIEGFNSTTLEIRFTSIRGFEKEKYAKAYTNALVLNYRFHKFTDCKKQFKNLNGKSPIQIANPMNNFGFDFDRNNWIPFCKNLKKINKSHAPK
;
A
#
# COMPACT_ATOMS: atom_id res chain seq x y z
N MET A 1 6.84 -2.46 -0.60
CA MET A 1 6.71 -2.49 -2.06
C MET A 1 5.31 -2.96 -2.36
N LYS A 2 4.51 -2.22 -3.09
CA LYS A 2 3.18 -2.64 -3.51
C LYS A 2 3.20 -3.10 -4.95
N TRP A 3 2.56 -4.21 -5.18
CA TRP A 3 2.27 -4.74 -6.49
C TRP A 3 0.91 -4.23 -6.95
N GLU A 4 0.88 -3.33 -7.88
CA GLU A 4 -0.29 -3.09 -8.71
C GLU A 4 0.10 -3.38 -10.13
N GLY A 5 -0.42 -4.50 -10.62
CA GLY A 5 -0.37 -4.79 -12.03
C GLY A 5 -1.07 -3.67 -12.79
N LEU A 6 -0.31 -2.86 -13.48
CA LEU A 6 -0.86 -1.96 -14.49
C LEU A 6 -1.20 -2.79 -15.72
N ILE A 7 -2.38 -3.38 -15.69
CA ILE A 7 -2.99 -3.86 -16.91
C ILE A 7 -3.32 -2.60 -17.72
N PRO A 8 -2.68 -2.34 -18.87
CA PRO A 8 -3.19 -1.35 -19.80
C PRO A 8 -4.64 -1.77 -20.04
N ARG A 9 -5.62 -0.93 -19.67
CA ARG A 9 -7.03 -1.25 -19.88
C ARG A 9 -7.20 -1.63 -21.33
N SER A 10 -7.19 -2.94 -21.60
CA SER A 10 -7.61 -3.46 -22.88
C SER A 10 -9.06 -3.06 -23.01
N GLY A 11 -9.32 -2.03 -23.81
CA GLY A 11 -10.69 -1.67 -24.12
C GLY A 11 -11.41 -2.94 -24.51
N LYS A 12 -12.55 -3.22 -23.88
CA LYS A 12 -13.44 -4.31 -24.23
C LYS A 12 -13.84 -4.14 -25.70
N ARG A 13 -13.02 -4.62 -26.59
CA ARG A 13 -13.40 -4.91 -27.96
C ARG A 13 -13.70 -6.40 -28.03
N ARG A 14 -15.02 -6.72 -27.93
CA ARG A 14 -15.62 -7.98 -28.34
C ARG A 14 -14.72 -9.21 -28.19
N GLY A 15 -14.71 -9.82 -27.02
CA GLY A 15 -14.39 -11.23 -26.85
C GLY A 15 -12.92 -11.67 -26.89
N LYS A 16 -11.92 -10.79 -27.10
CA LYS A 16 -10.50 -11.15 -27.03
C LYS A 16 -9.82 -10.37 -25.91
N THR A 17 -9.57 -11.05 -24.79
CA THR A 17 -8.68 -10.57 -23.71
C THR A 17 -7.26 -10.42 -24.27
N LYS A 18 -6.84 -9.20 -24.56
CA LYS A 18 -5.42 -8.95 -24.82
C LYS A 18 -4.67 -9.20 -23.51
N LYS A 19 -3.58 -9.97 -23.56
CA LYS A 19 -2.67 -10.16 -22.44
C LYS A 19 -2.17 -8.79 -21.98
N GLY A 20 -2.37 -8.45 -20.71
CA GLY A 20 -1.86 -7.21 -20.13
C GLY A 20 -0.36 -7.32 -19.87
N LEU A 21 0.32 -6.19 -19.82
CA LEU A 21 1.68 -6.11 -19.31
C LEU A 21 1.62 -5.57 -17.88
N VAL A 22 2.27 -6.26 -16.96
CA VAL A 22 2.42 -5.87 -15.57
C VAL A 22 3.80 -5.25 -15.37
N VAL A 23 3.89 -4.11 -14.72
CA VAL A 23 5.16 -3.48 -14.34
C VAL A 23 5.34 -3.63 -12.84
N LEU A 24 6.45 -4.19 -12.43
CA LEU A 24 6.80 -4.55 -11.07
C LEU A 24 7.98 -3.68 -10.61
N PRO A 25 7.76 -2.44 -10.14
CA PRO A 25 8.84 -1.56 -9.69
C PRO A 25 9.30 -1.91 -8.27
N PHE A 26 10.60 -1.83 -8.04
CA PHE A 26 11.24 -1.93 -6.74
C PHE A 26 11.68 -0.53 -6.31
N MET A 27 10.99 0.07 -5.36
CA MET A 27 11.25 1.43 -4.93
C MET A 27 11.90 1.47 -3.55
N ASP A 28 13.00 2.18 -3.44
CA ASP A 28 13.62 2.47 -2.15
C ASP A 28 12.83 3.56 -1.41
N TYR A 29 12.51 3.32 -0.14
CA TYR A 29 11.66 4.21 0.64
C TYR A 29 12.34 5.54 0.98
N TYR A 30 13.66 5.52 1.22
CA TYR A 30 14.36 6.70 1.70
C TYR A 30 14.80 7.61 0.58
N THR A 31 15.19 7.04 -0.55
CA THR A 31 15.70 7.78 -1.70
C THR A 31 14.62 8.03 -2.74
N HIS A 32 13.48 7.33 -2.65
CA HIS A 32 12.44 7.26 -3.66
C HIS A 32 12.94 6.76 -5.03
N ASP A 33 14.16 6.22 -5.08
CA ASP A 33 14.71 5.67 -6.32
C ASP A 33 14.05 4.33 -6.68
N ILE A 34 14.03 4.02 -7.97
CA ILE A 34 13.58 2.74 -8.51
C ILE A 34 14.80 2.08 -9.17
N PRO A 35 15.65 1.39 -8.37
CA PRO A 35 16.85 0.77 -8.92
C PRO A 35 16.54 -0.31 -9.93
N ILE A 36 15.46 -1.06 -9.73
CA ILE A 36 15.04 -2.18 -10.57
C ILE A 36 13.53 -2.10 -10.82
N PHE A 37 13.10 -2.53 -11.99
CA PHE A 37 11.73 -2.94 -12.28
C PHE A 37 11.74 -4.13 -13.23
N VAL A 38 10.69 -4.95 -13.14
CA VAL A 38 10.46 -6.08 -14.04
C VAL A 38 9.17 -5.85 -14.80
N THR A 39 9.12 -6.30 -16.03
CA THR A 39 7.89 -6.30 -16.83
C THR A 39 7.49 -7.74 -17.10
N ALA A 40 6.26 -8.09 -16.77
CA ALA A 40 5.73 -9.44 -16.85
C ALA A 40 4.36 -9.46 -17.52
N LEU A 41 3.90 -10.64 -17.95
CA LEU A 41 2.54 -10.83 -18.47
C LEU A 41 1.52 -11.06 -17.34
N SER A 42 2.00 -11.41 -16.16
CA SER A 42 1.20 -11.61 -14.94
C SER A 42 2.09 -11.49 -13.70
N GLU A 43 1.51 -11.21 -12.56
CA GLU A 43 2.21 -11.29 -11.28
C GLU A 43 2.40 -12.76 -10.92
N ASN A 44 3.64 -13.23 -10.92
CA ASN A 44 4.00 -14.61 -10.57
C ASN A 44 5.35 -14.66 -9.84
N SER A 45 5.62 -15.79 -9.18
CA SER A 45 6.84 -15.97 -8.37
C SER A 45 8.13 -15.85 -9.16
N TYR A 46 8.13 -16.28 -10.41
CA TYR A 46 9.33 -16.29 -11.25
C TYR A 46 9.79 -14.85 -11.56
N ASP A 47 8.89 -14.02 -12.07
CA ASP A 47 9.21 -12.62 -12.42
C ASP A 47 9.55 -11.79 -11.18
N ILE A 48 8.89 -12.08 -10.05
CA ILE A 48 9.21 -11.46 -8.75
C ILE A 48 10.62 -11.84 -8.32
N LYS A 49 10.97 -13.12 -8.42
CA LYS A 49 12.30 -13.64 -8.05
C LYS A 49 13.39 -13.03 -8.93
N GLU A 50 13.17 -12.97 -10.25
CA GLU A 50 14.07 -12.28 -11.18
C GLU A 50 14.36 -10.84 -10.71
N GLY A 51 13.32 -10.09 -10.31
CA GLY A 51 13.49 -8.73 -9.80
C GLY A 51 14.35 -8.66 -8.53
N PHE A 52 14.17 -9.58 -7.58
CA PHE A 52 15.03 -9.64 -6.38
C PHE A 52 16.46 -10.09 -6.69
N GLU A 53 16.65 -11.03 -7.61
CA GLU A 53 17.97 -11.47 -8.06
C GLU A 53 18.72 -10.34 -8.79
N LEU A 54 18.04 -9.60 -9.66
CA LEU A 54 18.61 -8.41 -10.30
C LEU A 54 18.98 -7.35 -9.25
N LEU A 55 18.12 -7.11 -8.25
CA LEU A 55 18.42 -6.19 -7.17
C LEU A 55 19.67 -6.61 -6.39
N LYS A 56 19.78 -7.91 -6.07
CA LYS A 56 20.95 -8.50 -5.41
C LYS A 56 22.22 -8.37 -6.27
N ALA A 57 22.11 -8.59 -7.58
CA ALA A 57 23.22 -8.46 -8.52
C ALA A 57 23.77 -7.04 -8.62
N THR A 58 22.95 -5.99 -8.33
CA THR A 58 23.45 -4.61 -8.23
C THR A 58 24.23 -4.31 -6.96
N GLY A 59 24.38 -5.28 -6.04
CA GLY A 59 25.02 -5.11 -4.73
C GLY A 59 24.10 -4.46 -3.68
N TYR A 60 22.79 -4.34 -3.98
CA TYR A 60 21.83 -3.75 -3.05
C TYR A 60 21.63 -4.64 -1.81
N LYS A 61 21.85 -4.06 -0.63
CA LYS A 61 21.68 -4.75 0.65
C LYS A 61 20.26 -4.54 1.18
N LEU A 62 19.34 -5.41 0.77
CA LEU A 62 17.96 -5.34 1.20
C LEU A 62 17.82 -5.82 2.64
N LYS A 63 17.48 -4.93 3.57
CA LYS A 63 17.26 -5.24 4.99
C LYS A 63 15.78 -5.44 5.34
N GLY A 64 14.90 -4.74 4.63
CA GLY A 64 13.47 -4.83 4.87
C GLY A 64 12.65 -4.49 3.64
N ILE A 65 11.45 -5.04 3.58
CA ILE A 65 10.50 -4.84 2.48
C ILE A 65 9.10 -4.59 3.03
N VAL A 66 8.36 -3.69 2.39
CA VAL A 66 6.92 -3.52 2.64
C VAL A 66 6.15 -3.98 1.42
N CYS A 67 5.23 -4.91 1.60
CA CYS A 67 4.44 -5.48 0.50
C CYS A 67 2.97 -5.64 0.88
N ASP A 68 2.13 -5.93 -0.11
CA ASP A 68 0.73 -6.29 0.12
C ASP A 68 0.64 -7.70 0.73
N GLU A 69 -0.21 -7.87 1.72
CA GLU A 69 -0.47 -9.16 2.37
C GLU A 69 -1.06 -10.19 1.41
N SER A 70 -1.91 -9.77 0.48
CA SER A 70 -2.55 -10.67 -0.50
C SER A 70 -1.54 -11.39 -1.38
N MET A 71 -0.29 -10.91 -1.36
CA MET A 71 0.83 -11.42 -2.14
C MET A 71 1.84 -12.17 -1.25
N GLY A 72 1.38 -13.12 -0.43
CA GLY A 72 2.26 -13.99 0.39
C GLY A 72 3.46 -14.55 -0.39
N LEU A 73 3.28 -14.67 -1.69
CA LEU A 73 4.31 -15.00 -2.67
C LEU A 73 5.53 -14.05 -2.62
N ILE A 74 5.33 -12.73 -2.43
CA ILE A 74 6.45 -11.77 -2.37
C ILE A 74 7.31 -12.03 -1.14
N ALA A 75 6.67 -12.27 0.00
CA ALA A 75 7.36 -12.57 1.25
C ALA A 75 8.23 -13.82 1.13
N GLN A 76 7.69 -14.90 0.57
CA GLN A 76 8.41 -16.14 0.34
C GLN A 76 9.61 -15.92 -0.59
N VAL A 77 9.38 -15.34 -1.76
CA VAL A 77 10.42 -15.12 -2.77
C VAL A 77 11.49 -14.15 -2.29
N ALA A 78 11.11 -13.11 -1.53
CA ALA A 78 12.06 -12.18 -0.94
C ALA A 78 13.03 -12.91 0.04
N ARG A 79 12.51 -13.80 0.88
CA ARG A 79 13.33 -14.61 1.82
C ARG A 79 14.20 -15.64 1.09
N GLU A 80 13.78 -16.18 -0.04
CA GLU A 80 14.61 -17.07 -0.85
C GLU A 80 15.88 -16.37 -1.36
N VAL A 81 15.79 -15.11 -1.76
CA VAL A 81 16.90 -14.32 -2.31
C VAL A 81 17.69 -13.60 -1.23
N PHE A 82 17.00 -13.09 -0.21
CA PHE A 82 17.53 -12.35 0.94
C PHE A 82 17.03 -13.00 2.24
N PRO A 83 17.67 -14.05 2.76
CA PRO A 83 17.17 -14.84 3.90
C PRO A 83 16.90 -14.04 5.17
N GLU A 84 17.65 -12.96 5.40
CA GLU A 84 17.55 -12.13 6.61
C GLU A 84 16.60 -10.92 6.43
N VAL A 85 15.88 -10.85 5.30
CA VAL A 85 15.01 -9.70 5.03
C VAL A 85 13.82 -9.67 5.98
N VAL A 86 13.61 -8.53 6.64
CA VAL A 86 12.43 -8.27 7.45
C VAL A 86 11.27 -7.86 6.53
N ILE A 87 10.11 -8.46 6.72
CA ILE A 87 8.95 -8.25 5.87
C ILE A 87 7.86 -7.56 6.68
N GLN A 88 7.41 -6.40 6.22
CA GLN A 88 6.26 -5.67 6.73
C GLN A 88 5.09 -5.79 5.75
N PHE A 89 3.94 -6.26 6.22
CA PHE A 89 2.73 -6.15 5.43
C PHE A 89 2.18 -4.72 5.44
N CYS A 90 1.68 -4.26 4.31
CA CYS A 90 1.06 -2.94 4.18
C CYS A 90 -0.20 -2.86 5.05
N LEU A 91 -0.17 -2.06 6.12
CA LEU A 91 -1.29 -1.96 7.05
C LEU A 91 -2.56 -1.41 6.41
N THR A 92 -2.45 -0.57 5.38
CA THR A 92 -3.62 -0.11 4.61
C THR A 92 -4.32 -1.28 3.90
N HIS A 93 -3.56 -2.23 3.34
CA HIS A 93 -4.12 -3.40 2.67
C HIS A 93 -4.68 -4.40 3.67
N TYR A 94 -3.99 -4.63 4.77
CA TYR A 94 -4.48 -5.49 5.84
C TYR A 94 -5.78 -4.94 6.44
N SER A 95 -5.89 -3.63 6.68
CA SER A 95 -7.14 -2.98 7.10
C SER A 95 -8.29 -3.21 6.10
N LYS A 96 -8.02 -3.14 4.79
CA LYS A 96 -9.01 -3.47 3.76
C LYS A 96 -9.43 -4.95 3.79
N CYS A 97 -8.54 -5.86 4.19
CA CYS A 97 -8.88 -7.28 4.38
C CYS A 97 -9.81 -7.47 5.58
N ILE A 98 -9.57 -6.77 6.70
CA ILE A 98 -10.48 -6.76 7.85
C ILE A 98 -11.85 -6.22 7.46
N ASP A 99 -11.91 -5.08 6.74
CA ASP A 99 -13.16 -4.49 6.24
C ASP A 99 -13.96 -5.48 5.38
N ARG A 100 -13.28 -6.22 4.50
CA ARG A 100 -13.91 -7.24 3.64
C ARG A 100 -14.42 -8.43 4.41
N CYS A 101 -13.69 -8.87 5.45
CA CYS A 101 -14.11 -9.96 6.31
C CYS A 101 -15.34 -9.57 7.14
N PHE A 102 -15.29 -8.42 7.80
CA PHE A 102 -16.37 -7.99 8.70
C PHE A 102 -17.62 -7.54 7.95
N GLN A 103 -17.49 -6.99 6.75
CA GLN A 103 -18.60 -6.50 5.92
C GLN A 103 -19.55 -5.52 6.64
N SER A 104 -19.06 -4.86 7.67
CA SER A 104 -19.85 -3.99 8.56
C SER A 104 -19.84 -2.51 8.15
N LYS A 105 -19.09 -2.14 7.10
CA LYS A 105 -18.89 -0.75 6.67
C LYS A 105 -20.19 -0.05 6.26
N GLY A 106 -21.11 -0.77 5.60
CA GLY A 106 -22.44 -0.26 5.25
C GLY A 106 -23.24 0.08 6.50
N ALA A 107 -23.32 -0.85 7.44
CA ALA A 107 -24.00 -0.68 8.72
C ALA A 107 -23.43 0.48 9.53
N LYS A 108 -22.09 0.61 9.62
CA LYS A 108 -21.41 1.74 10.30
C LYS A 108 -21.75 3.08 9.65
N ARG A 109 -21.90 3.13 8.33
CA ARG A 109 -22.32 4.33 7.60
C ARG A 109 -23.76 4.69 7.92
N SER A 110 -24.68 3.71 7.90
CA SER A 110 -26.10 3.90 8.26
C SER A 110 -26.24 4.39 9.71
N TYR A 111 -25.53 3.76 10.65
CA TYR A 111 -25.50 4.17 12.05
C TYR A 111 -25.08 5.64 12.20
N ARG A 112 -24.01 6.07 11.56
CA ARG A 112 -23.54 7.47 11.59
C ARG A 112 -24.54 8.44 10.96
N ALA A 113 -25.26 8.01 9.93
CA ALA A 113 -26.31 8.84 9.32
C ALA A 113 -27.51 9.03 10.27
N LEU A 114 -27.92 7.96 10.97
CA LEU A 114 -28.97 8.01 11.99
C LEU A 114 -28.55 8.91 13.17
N GLN A 115 -27.33 8.73 13.66
CA GLN A 115 -26.75 9.57 14.73
C GLN A 115 -26.76 11.07 14.37
N LYS A 116 -26.38 11.40 13.12
CA LYS A 116 -26.43 12.78 12.66
C LYS A 116 -27.86 13.32 12.59
N ARG A 117 -28.83 12.49 12.15
CA ARG A 117 -30.25 12.87 12.14
C ARG A 117 -30.78 13.10 13.55
N LEU A 118 -30.46 12.19 14.49
CA LEU A 118 -30.87 12.32 15.88
C LEU A 118 -30.32 13.61 16.48
N LYS A 119 -29.03 13.90 16.30
CA LYS A 119 -28.42 15.15 16.76
C LYS A 119 -29.10 16.39 16.18
N ASN A 120 -29.42 16.37 14.88
CA ASN A 120 -30.15 17.50 14.26
C ASN A 120 -31.57 17.69 14.87
N LEU A 121 -32.25 16.60 15.26
CA LEU A 121 -33.54 16.68 15.92
C LEU A 121 -33.38 17.21 17.35
N GLU A 122 -32.36 16.81 18.10
CA GLU A 122 -32.05 17.32 19.42
C GLU A 122 -31.74 18.82 19.37
N ASP A 123 -30.91 19.25 18.44
CA ASP A 123 -30.57 20.67 18.23
C ASP A 123 -31.83 21.51 17.84
N SER A 124 -32.76 20.92 17.10
CA SER A 124 -34.04 21.58 16.72
C SER A 124 -35.10 21.55 17.83
N PHE A 125 -35.06 20.56 18.71
CA PHE A 125 -35.98 20.38 19.84
C PHE A 125 -35.93 21.53 20.86
N PHE A 126 -34.79 22.16 21.05
CA PHE A 126 -34.65 23.37 21.86
C PHE A 126 -35.40 24.58 21.24
N ILE A 127 -35.81 24.49 19.96
CA ILE A 127 -36.48 25.57 19.22
C ILE A 127 -37.97 25.28 19.07
N THR A 128 -38.43 24.02 19.06
CA THR A 128 -39.82 23.63 18.80
C THR A 128 -40.25 22.41 19.61
N THR A 129 -41.25 22.57 20.50
CA THR A 129 -41.86 21.50 21.33
C THR A 129 -42.85 20.63 20.53
N ARG A 130 -42.48 20.03 19.42
CA ARG A 130 -43.39 19.22 18.59
C ARG A 130 -43.39 17.75 18.98
N HIS A 131 -44.58 17.20 19.22
CA HIS A 131 -44.78 15.77 19.59
C HIS A 131 -44.20 14.80 18.51
N HIS A 132 -44.20 15.21 17.26
CA HIS A 132 -43.66 14.45 16.12
C HIS A 132 -42.15 14.18 16.26
N ASP A 133 -41.37 15.13 16.79
CA ASP A 133 -39.92 15.00 16.90
C ASP A 133 -39.52 13.98 17.95
N ARG A 134 -40.34 13.77 19.01
CA ARG A 134 -40.13 12.72 20.01
C ARG A 134 -40.31 11.32 19.42
N THR A 135 -41.37 11.11 18.64
CA THR A 135 -41.62 9.80 18.02
C THR A 135 -40.55 9.45 17.02
N GLU A 136 -40.06 10.40 16.23
CA GLU A 136 -38.96 10.21 15.29
C GLU A 136 -37.64 9.93 16.05
N ALA A 137 -37.32 10.65 17.13
CA ALA A 137 -36.14 10.42 17.95
C ALA A 137 -36.14 9.01 18.54
N VAL A 138 -37.27 8.53 19.07
CA VAL A 138 -37.40 7.15 19.58
C VAL A 138 -37.14 6.14 18.46
N ARG A 139 -37.75 6.31 17.28
CA ARG A 139 -37.54 5.44 16.12
C ARG A 139 -36.09 5.38 15.71
N LEU A 140 -35.40 6.53 15.60
CA LEU A 140 -33.98 6.58 15.23
C LEU A 140 -33.10 5.89 16.28
N THR A 141 -33.41 6.05 17.57
CA THR A 141 -32.71 5.40 18.66
C THR A 141 -32.86 3.87 18.60
N GLU A 142 -34.07 3.38 18.32
CA GLU A 142 -34.34 1.95 18.16
C GLU A 142 -33.61 1.36 16.96
N GLU A 143 -33.59 2.06 15.82
CA GLU A 143 -32.85 1.64 14.64
C GLU A 143 -31.32 1.60 14.90
N MET A 144 -30.80 2.59 15.62
CA MET A 144 -29.39 2.61 16.02
C MET A 144 -29.06 1.46 16.97
N ALA A 145 -29.90 1.19 17.98
CA ALA A 145 -29.73 0.09 18.91
C ALA A 145 -29.72 -1.28 18.21
N LYS A 146 -30.57 -1.48 17.19
CA LYS A 146 -30.56 -2.69 16.36
C LYS A 146 -29.23 -2.88 15.63
N LEU A 147 -28.73 -1.83 14.99
CA LEU A 147 -27.44 -1.88 14.27
C LEU A 147 -26.28 -2.11 15.25
N GLU A 148 -26.30 -1.50 16.41
CA GLU A 148 -25.27 -1.68 17.43
C GLU A 148 -25.30 -3.09 18.03
N PHE A 149 -26.47 -3.63 18.29
CA PHE A 149 -26.63 -5.02 18.73
C PHE A 149 -26.10 -6.02 17.69
N GLU A 150 -26.38 -5.76 16.40
CA GLU A 150 -25.97 -6.64 15.32
C GLU A 150 -24.47 -6.52 14.97
N TYR A 151 -23.93 -5.30 14.93
CA TYR A 151 -22.58 -5.04 14.40
C TYR A 151 -21.59 -4.50 15.43
N GLY A 152 -22.00 -4.20 16.66
CA GLY A 152 -21.20 -3.51 17.67
C GLY A 152 -19.85 -4.19 17.94
N TYR A 153 -19.84 -5.50 18.13
CA TYR A 153 -18.59 -6.26 18.33
C TYR A 153 -17.67 -6.21 17.10
N LEU A 154 -18.20 -6.24 15.87
CA LEU A 154 -17.37 -6.10 14.68
C LEU A 154 -16.75 -4.71 14.59
N TRP A 155 -17.49 -3.65 14.94
CA TRP A 155 -16.96 -2.29 14.98
C TRP A 155 -15.90 -2.14 16.04
N GLN A 156 -16.12 -2.70 17.22
CA GLN A 156 -15.13 -2.71 18.30
C GLN A 156 -13.83 -3.40 17.85
N MET A 157 -13.93 -4.58 17.27
CA MET A 157 -12.75 -5.28 16.73
C MET A 157 -12.04 -4.48 15.64
N GLN A 158 -12.77 -3.81 14.76
CA GLN A 158 -12.20 -2.95 13.74
C GLN A 158 -11.47 -1.75 14.36
N ASP A 159 -12.01 -1.16 15.43
CA ASP A 159 -11.39 -0.04 16.12
C ASP A 159 -10.12 -0.49 16.87
N PHE A 160 -10.08 -1.70 17.45
CA PHE A 160 -8.85 -2.31 17.98
C PHE A 160 -7.74 -2.40 16.91
N PHE A 161 -8.03 -2.93 15.72
CA PHE A 161 -7.04 -3.00 14.65
C PHE A 161 -6.59 -1.62 14.18
N ASN A 162 -7.50 -0.64 14.09
CA ASN A 162 -7.13 0.73 13.76
C ASN A 162 -6.20 1.35 14.82
N GLU A 163 -6.42 1.06 16.09
CA GLU A 163 -5.54 1.48 17.18
C GLU A 163 -4.15 0.87 17.04
N LEU A 164 -4.06 -0.45 16.86
CA LEU A 164 -2.80 -1.15 16.63
C LEU A 164 -2.00 -0.55 15.47
N PHE A 165 -2.65 -0.29 14.34
CA PHE A 165 -1.96 0.16 13.13
C PHE A 165 -1.44 1.59 13.24
N TRP A 166 -2.19 2.49 13.89
CA TRP A 166 -1.93 3.92 13.79
C TRP A 166 -1.49 4.58 15.09
N LYS A 167 -1.77 3.98 16.24
CA LYS A 167 -1.42 4.55 17.53
C LYS A 167 -0.28 3.82 18.23
N VAL A 168 -0.27 2.50 18.19
CA VAL A 168 0.76 1.66 18.83
C VAL A 168 2.13 1.87 18.16
N GLN A 169 3.18 2.12 18.97
CA GLN A 169 4.51 2.45 18.51
C GLN A 169 5.61 1.59 19.16
N THR A 170 5.37 0.99 20.32
CA THR A 170 6.35 0.23 21.10
C THR A 170 5.91 -1.22 21.31
N LYS A 171 6.87 -2.08 21.70
CA LYS A 171 6.58 -3.50 22.01
C LYS A 171 5.68 -3.61 23.25
N GLU A 172 5.92 -2.78 24.24
CA GLU A 172 5.14 -2.73 25.48
C GLU A 172 3.68 -2.35 25.20
N GLU A 173 3.47 -1.40 24.31
CA GLU A 173 2.12 -1.01 23.86
C GLU A 173 1.45 -2.14 23.05
N VAL A 174 2.21 -2.93 22.28
CA VAL A 174 1.68 -4.12 21.58
C VAL A 174 1.20 -5.14 22.60
N ASP A 175 2.01 -5.45 23.61
CA ASP A 175 1.65 -6.45 24.62
C ASP A 175 0.40 -6.01 25.41
N GLN A 176 0.28 -4.73 25.74
CA GLN A 176 -0.91 -4.16 26.34
C GLN A 176 -2.14 -4.28 25.43
N TRP A 177 -1.96 -3.92 24.16
CA TRP A 177 -3.03 -4.03 23.16
C TRP A 177 -3.47 -5.48 22.98
N GLU A 178 -2.55 -6.44 22.90
CA GLU A 178 -2.86 -7.87 22.75
C GLU A 178 -3.65 -8.40 23.95
N ASN A 179 -3.30 -8.03 25.17
CA ASN A 179 -4.05 -8.41 26.37
C ASN A 179 -5.49 -7.90 26.30
N THR A 180 -5.67 -6.60 26.01
CA THR A 180 -7.00 -6.00 25.90
C THR A 180 -7.80 -6.58 24.75
N PHE A 181 -7.16 -6.86 23.62
CA PHE A 181 -7.79 -7.48 22.45
C PHE A 181 -8.24 -8.92 22.76
N ASN A 182 -7.42 -9.71 23.47
CA ASN A 182 -7.76 -11.06 23.87
C ASN A 182 -8.98 -11.07 24.81
N GLU A 183 -9.02 -10.17 25.80
CA GLU A 183 -10.16 -10.00 26.70
C GLU A 183 -11.42 -9.62 25.92
N ALA A 184 -11.31 -8.67 24.98
CA ALA A 184 -12.43 -8.24 24.16
C ALA A 184 -12.97 -9.38 23.26
N VAL A 185 -12.10 -10.20 22.68
CA VAL A 185 -12.50 -11.37 21.87
C VAL A 185 -13.17 -12.44 22.75
N ALA A 186 -12.65 -12.67 23.96
CA ALA A 186 -13.22 -13.62 24.92
C ALA A 186 -14.60 -13.17 25.42
N ALA A 187 -14.85 -11.87 25.52
CA ALA A 187 -16.12 -11.29 25.94
C ALA A 187 -17.22 -11.37 24.88
N VAL A 188 -16.91 -11.70 23.63
CA VAL A 188 -17.91 -11.83 22.58
C VAL A 188 -18.85 -13.01 22.86
N PRO A 189 -20.18 -12.83 22.90
CA PRO A 189 -21.14 -13.90 23.18
C PRO A 189 -21.00 -15.07 22.20
N LYS A 190 -21.11 -16.30 22.73
CA LYS A 190 -20.99 -17.52 21.91
C LYS A 190 -22.06 -17.62 20.81
N ASN A 191 -23.22 -17.02 21.02
CA ASN A 191 -24.34 -16.97 20.08
C ASN A 191 -24.29 -15.73 19.16
N TYR A 192 -23.21 -14.92 19.19
CA TYR A 192 -23.10 -13.77 18.32
C TYR A 192 -23.02 -14.18 16.84
N PRO A 193 -23.87 -13.62 15.95
CA PRO A 193 -24.01 -14.11 14.56
C PRO A 193 -22.70 -14.10 13.77
N TYR A 194 -21.82 -13.16 14.08
CA TYR A 194 -20.57 -12.96 13.35
C TYR A 194 -19.32 -13.38 14.13
N LEU A 195 -19.48 -14.18 15.20
CA LEU A 195 -18.37 -14.66 16.03
C LEU A 195 -17.27 -15.34 15.20
N ASN A 196 -17.65 -16.13 14.18
CA ASN A 196 -16.68 -16.81 13.33
C ASN A 196 -15.80 -15.83 12.54
N ARG A 197 -16.33 -14.68 12.11
CA ARG A 197 -15.53 -13.65 11.42
C ARG A 197 -14.51 -13.03 12.37
N ILE A 198 -14.87 -12.81 13.63
CA ILE A 198 -13.96 -12.31 14.66
C ILE A 198 -12.84 -13.33 14.92
N LYS A 199 -13.21 -14.60 15.13
CA LYS A 199 -12.24 -15.69 15.37
C LYS A 199 -11.29 -15.90 14.19
N GLU A 200 -11.77 -15.78 12.97
CA GLU A 200 -10.96 -15.86 11.76
C GLU A 200 -9.92 -14.74 11.72
N ARG A 201 -10.31 -13.49 11.99
CA ARG A 201 -9.37 -12.36 12.03
C ARG A 201 -8.42 -12.41 13.24
N TYR A 202 -8.89 -12.89 14.37
CA TYR A 202 -8.05 -13.16 15.54
C TYR A 202 -6.94 -14.16 15.20
N LYS A 203 -7.30 -15.31 14.62
CA LYS A 203 -6.34 -16.33 14.19
C LYS A 203 -5.37 -15.79 13.14
N ASP A 204 -5.88 -15.13 12.09
CA ASP A 204 -5.09 -14.55 11.01
C ASP A 204 -4.09 -13.49 11.53
N TYR A 205 -4.48 -12.69 12.53
CA TYR A 205 -3.58 -11.73 13.17
C TYR A 205 -2.39 -12.44 13.81
N TYR A 206 -2.61 -13.47 14.62
CA TYR A 206 -1.54 -14.18 15.32
C TYR A 206 -0.63 -14.96 14.35
N GLU A 207 -1.18 -15.52 13.29
CA GLU A 207 -0.40 -16.17 12.24
C GLU A 207 0.50 -15.19 11.48
N LYS A 208 0.08 -13.93 11.36
CA LYS A 208 0.78 -12.88 10.60
C LYS A 208 1.41 -11.79 11.47
N ARG A 209 1.40 -11.96 12.78
CA ARG A 209 1.83 -10.98 13.77
C ARG A 209 3.21 -10.38 13.45
N GLU A 210 4.17 -11.24 13.14
CA GLU A 210 5.54 -10.83 12.78
C GLU A 210 5.56 -9.87 11.60
N PHE A 211 4.76 -10.12 10.58
CA PHE A 211 4.69 -9.31 9.37
C PHE A 211 3.87 -8.02 9.57
N ILE A 212 2.85 -8.04 10.41
CA ILE A 212 2.00 -6.87 10.69
C ILE A 212 2.76 -5.88 11.57
N LEU A 213 3.53 -6.37 12.51
CA LEU A 213 4.23 -5.58 13.53
C LEU A 213 5.71 -5.34 13.21
N ALA A 214 6.21 -5.74 12.05
CA ALA A 214 7.64 -5.67 11.73
C ALA A 214 8.24 -4.27 11.94
N SER A 215 7.51 -3.20 11.61
CA SER A 215 7.94 -1.81 11.83
C SER A 215 8.09 -1.43 13.32
N ILE A 216 7.42 -2.15 14.23
CA ILE A 216 7.50 -1.96 15.69
C ILE A 216 8.55 -2.91 16.28
N LEU A 217 8.60 -4.14 15.78
CA LEU A 217 9.53 -5.16 16.26
C LEU A 217 10.98 -4.89 15.84
N HIS A 218 11.17 -4.19 14.71
CA HIS A 218 12.48 -3.83 14.13
C HIS A 218 12.60 -2.31 13.93
N PRO A 219 12.56 -1.50 15.02
CA PRO A 219 12.55 -0.03 14.93
C PRO A 219 13.84 0.52 14.30
N GLU A 220 14.96 -0.19 14.40
CA GLU A 220 16.23 0.15 13.78
C GLU A 220 16.17 0.22 12.25
N LEU A 221 15.26 -0.54 11.63
CA LEU A 221 15.06 -0.53 10.18
C LEU A 221 14.14 0.61 9.70
N LYS A 222 13.44 1.28 10.62
CA LYS A 222 12.51 2.38 10.32
C LYS A 222 11.57 2.06 9.15
N LEU A 223 11.05 0.83 9.10
CA LEU A 223 10.17 0.39 8.01
C LEU A 223 8.90 1.23 7.94
N PRO A 224 8.46 1.65 6.76
CA PRO A 224 7.17 2.31 6.61
C PRO A 224 6.03 1.32 6.87
N LYS A 225 4.95 1.79 7.46
CA LYS A 225 3.75 0.98 7.73
C LYS A 225 2.91 0.70 6.48
N THR A 226 3.16 1.43 5.38
CA THR A 226 2.33 1.38 4.17
C THR A 226 3.15 1.45 2.89
N THR A 227 2.54 1.02 1.78
CA THR A 227 3.08 1.10 0.42
C THR A 227 2.68 2.37 -0.32
N ASN A 228 2.15 3.38 0.37
CA ASN A 228 1.60 4.60 -0.26
C ASN A 228 2.58 5.31 -1.21
N LEU A 229 3.88 5.24 -0.95
CA LEU A 229 4.88 5.87 -1.79
C LEU A 229 4.89 5.27 -3.21
N ILE A 230 4.97 3.95 -3.31
CA ILE A 230 4.99 3.27 -4.61
C ILE A 230 3.60 3.32 -5.28
N GLU A 231 2.51 3.36 -4.49
CA GLU A 231 1.17 3.59 -5.02
C GLU A 231 1.07 4.97 -5.67
N GLY A 232 1.63 5.99 -5.02
CA GLY A 232 1.72 7.33 -5.57
C GLY A 232 2.49 7.35 -6.90
N PHE A 233 3.66 6.71 -6.97
CA PHE A 233 4.42 6.59 -8.22
C PHE A 233 3.60 5.88 -9.31
N ASN A 234 2.99 4.75 -8.99
CA ASN A 234 2.17 4.00 -9.95
C ASN A 234 1.03 4.85 -10.51
N SER A 235 0.27 5.53 -9.63
CA SER A 235 -0.90 6.31 -10.03
C SER A 235 -0.53 7.60 -10.80
N THR A 236 0.51 8.31 -10.37
CA THR A 236 0.86 9.62 -10.96
C THR A 236 1.81 9.53 -12.14
N THR A 237 2.67 8.51 -12.19
CA THR A 237 3.70 8.39 -13.23
C THR A 237 3.37 7.31 -14.25
N LEU A 238 3.04 6.11 -13.81
CA LEU A 238 2.81 5.01 -14.73
C LEU A 238 1.38 5.00 -15.27
N GLU A 239 0.36 4.97 -14.40
CA GLU A 239 -1.03 4.79 -14.81
C GLU A 239 -1.51 5.90 -15.75
N ILE A 240 -1.23 7.16 -15.41
CA ILE A 240 -1.62 8.30 -16.26
C ILE A 240 -1.04 8.17 -17.67
N ARG A 241 0.22 7.72 -17.78
CA ARG A 241 0.91 7.59 -19.07
C ARG A 241 0.43 6.36 -19.85
N PHE A 242 0.22 5.23 -19.15
CA PHE A 242 -0.27 4.02 -19.81
C PHE A 242 -1.74 4.13 -20.24
N THR A 243 -2.59 4.84 -19.50
CA THR A 243 -4.00 5.05 -19.87
C THR A 243 -4.15 5.94 -21.10
N SER A 244 -3.19 6.82 -21.39
CA SER A 244 -3.19 7.66 -22.60
C SER A 244 -2.79 6.88 -23.87
N ILE A 245 -2.23 5.67 -23.72
CA ILE A 245 -1.80 4.84 -24.83
C ILE A 245 -2.86 3.75 -25.11
N ARG A 246 -3.26 3.60 -26.37
CA ARG A 246 -4.27 2.59 -26.76
C ARG A 246 -3.78 1.14 -26.68
N GLY A 247 -2.51 0.93 -26.35
CA GLY A 247 -1.84 -0.34 -26.20
C GLY A 247 -0.54 -0.40 -27.03
N PHE A 248 0.26 -1.42 -26.77
CA PHE A 248 1.49 -1.68 -27.50
C PHE A 248 1.30 -2.87 -28.42
N GLU A 249 1.79 -2.77 -29.65
CA GLU A 249 1.75 -3.89 -30.60
C GLU A 249 2.67 -5.04 -30.19
N LYS A 250 3.83 -4.70 -29.60
CA LYS A 250 4.86 -5.66 -29.19
C LYS A 250 5.34 -5.36 -27.76
N GLU A 251 5.61 -6.41 -26.99
CA GLU A 251 6.12 -6.31 -25.62
C GLU A 251 7.40 -5.45 -25.52
N LYS A 252 8.31 -5.56 -26.49
CA LYS A 252 9.54 -4.76 -26.52
C LYS A 252 9.29 -3.25 -26.52
N TYR A 253 8.20 -2.77 -27.12
CA TYR A 253 7.86 -1.36 -27.13
C TYR A 253 7.30 -0.92 -25.78
N ALA A 254 6.52 -1.78 -25.14
CA ALA A 254 6.04 -1.53 -23.78
C ALA A 254 7.21 -1.47 -22.79
N LYS A 255 8.16 -2.41 -22.88
CA LYS A 255 9.39 -2.40 -22.08
C LYS A 255 10.21 -1.12 -22.30
N ALA A 256 10.44 -0.75 -23.55
CA ALA A 256 11.19 0.47 -23.89
C ALA A 256 10.51 1.74 -23.35
N TYR A 257 9.19 1.81 -23.44
CA TYR A 257 8.42 2.93 -22.91
C TYR A 257 8.45 2.98 -21.37
N THR A 258 8.31 1.84 -20.70
CA THR A 258 8.44 1.74 -19.25
C THR A 258 9.83 2.17 -18.80
N ASN A 259 10.89 1.72 -19.50
CA ASN A 259 12.27 2.17 -19.24
C ASN A 259 12.38 3.69 -19.31
N ALA A 260 11.82 4.30 -20.36
CA ALA A 260 11.86 5.76 -20.51
C ALA A 260 11.12 6.49 -19.38
N LEU A 261 9.98 5.98 -18.93
CA LEU A 261 9.21 6.55 -17.83
C LEU A 261 9.96 6.46 -16.49
N VAL A 262 10.51 5.28 -16.17
CA VAL A 262 11.29 5.07 -14.95
C VAL A 262 12.55 5.92 -14.95
N LEU A 263 13.27 5.99 -16.06
CA LEU A 263 14.45 6.85 -16.17
C LEU A 263 14.07 8.33 -16.02
N ASN A 264 13.00 8.79 -16.68
CA ASN A 264 12.55 10.17 -16.52
C ASN A 264 12.20 10.47 -15.05
N TYR A 265 11.56 9.55 -14.32
CA TYR A 265 11.29 9.71 -12.89
C TYR A 265 12.58 9.77 -12.07
N ARG A 266 13.52 8.87 -12.30
CA ARG A 266 14.79 8.78 -11.55
C ARG A 266 15.65 10.03 -11.68
N PHE A 267 15.59 10.72 -12.82
CA PHE A 267 16.35 11.95 -13.10
C PHE A 267 15.56 13.24 -12.85
N HIS A 268 14.27 13.16 -12.57
CA HIS A 268 13.45 14.33 -12.30
C HIS A 268 13.67 14.83 -10.86
N LYS A 269 13.98 16.12 -10.68
CA LYS A 269 14.13 16.72 -9.36
C LYS A 269 12.78 16.86 -8.67
N PHE A 270 12.71 16.47 -7.42
CA PHE A 270 11.53 16.70 -6.58
C PHE A 270 11.30 18.19 -6.34
N THR A 271 10.05 18.64 -6.39
CA THR A 271 9.67 20.04 -6.21
C THR A 271 8.69 20.27 -5.07
N ASP A 272 7.94 19.24 -4.66
CA ASP A 272 6.80 19.37 -3.76
C ASP A 272 6.74 18.29 -2.66
N CYS A 273 7.87 17.67 -2.35
CA CYS A 273 7.96 16.73 -1.24
C CYS A 273 7.61 17.41 0.08
N LYS A 274 6.77 16.73 0.88
CA LYS A 274 6.22 17.25 2.14
C LYS A 274 6.70 16.45 3.34
N LYS A 275 6.47 16.99 4.55
CA LYS A 275 6.79 16.33 5.83
C LYS A 275 8.25 15.88 5.89
N GLN A 276 8.48 14.63 6.26
CA GLN A 276 9.81 14.01 6.42
C GLN A 276 10.64 13.93 5.13
N PHE A 277 10.03 14.09 3.97
CA PHE A 277 10.71 14.07 2.67
C PHE A 277 11.01 15.46 2.11
N LYS A 278 10.75 16.52 2.85
CA LYS A 278 10.97 17.91 2.40
C LYS A 278 12.43 18.19 2.00
N ASN A 279 13.37 17.47 2.61
CA ASN A 279 14.81 17.55 2.32
C ASN A 279 15.22 16.93 0.98
N LEU A 280 14.31 16.22 0.31
CA LEU A 280 14.54 15.67 -1.02
C LEU A 280 14.31 16.68 -2.14
N ASN A 281 13.59 17.78 -1.86
CA ASN A 281 13.33 18.82 -2.87
C ASN A 281 14.60 19.40 -3.45
N GLY A 282 14.60 19.61 -4.76
CA GLY A 282 15.76 20.06 -5.54
C GLY A 282 16.73 18.95 -5.96
N LYS A 283 16.53 17.73 -5.45
CA LYS A 283 17.34 16.54 -5.79
C LYS A 283 16.52 15.53 -6.58
N SER A 284 17.18 14.77 -7.44
CA SER A 284 16.52 13.64 -8.13
C SER A 284 16.71 12.34 -7.34
N PRO A 285 15.83 11.34 -7.50
CA PRO A 285 15.97 10.04 -6.85
C PRO A 285 17.36 9.42 -7.00
N ILE A 286 17.91 9.43 -8.20
CA ILE A 286 19.24 8.85 -8.47
C ILE A 286 20.38 9.61 -7.77
N GLN A 287 20.29 10.95 -7.63
CA GLN A 287 21.26 11.73 -6.88
C GLN A 287 21.21 11.42 -5.39
N ILE A 288 20.02 11.14 -4.85
CA ILE A 288 19.86 10.77 -3.43
C ILE A 288 20.38 9.38 -3.18
N ALA A 289 20.07 8.43 -4.08
CA ALA A 289 20.52 7.04 -3.98
C ALA A 289 22.05 6.88 -4.12
N ASN A 290 22.69 7.76 -4.87
CA ASN A 290 24.13 7.69 -5.17
C ASN A 290 24.83 9.02 -4.91
N PRO A 291 24.92 9.48 -3.66
CA PRO A 291 25.50 10.79 -3.35
C PRO A 291 26.99 10.92 -3.69
N MET A 292 27.72 9.81 -3.79
CA MET A 292 29.14 9.77 -4.15
C MET A 292 29.42 9.60 -5.64
N ASN A 293 28.42 9.23 -6.43
CA ASN A 293 28.60 9.13 -7.87
C ASN A 293 28.55 10.53 -8.47
N ASN A 294 29.71 11.19 -8.47
CA ASN A 294 29.96 12.33 -9.35
C ASN A 294 29.92 11.81 -10.80
N PHE A 295 28.73 11.63 -11.35
CA PHE A 295 28.57 11.35 -12.76
C PHE A 295 29.04 12.51 -13.64
N GLY A 296 29.55 13.61 -13.04
CA GLY A 296 30.00 14.79 -13.75
C GLY A 296 28.90 15.51 -14.55
N PHE A 297 27.67 15.12 -14.37
CA PHE A 297 26.53 15.65 -15.10
C PHE A 297 25.56 16.32 -14.14
N ASP A 298 25.25 17.56 -14.40
CA ASP A 298 24.07 18.19 -13.85
C ASP A 298 22.85 17.55 -14.55
N PHE A 299 22.13 16.70 -13.81
CA PHE A 299 20.94 16.00 -14.30
C PHE A 299 19.75 16.94 -14.38
N ASP A 300 19.89 18.02 -15.12
CA ASP A 300 18.77 18.86 -15.51
C ASP A 300 18.02 18.22 -16.69
N ARG A 301 16.72 18.50 -16.77
CA ARG A 301 15.82 18.04 -17.85
C ARG A 301 16.41 18.33 -19.24
N ASN A 302 17.21 19.37 -19.36
CA ASN A 302 17.85 19.79 -20.60
C ASN A 302 19.09 18.95 -20.94
N ASN A 303 19.66 18.19 -20.02
CA ASN A 303 20.87 17.38 -20.22
C ASN A 303 20.58 15.87 -20.43
N TRP A 304 19.32 15.48 -20.40
CA TRP A 304 18.88 14.09 -20.61
C TRP A 304 19.31 13.50 -21.97
N ILE A 305 19.19 14.24 -23.06
CA ILE A 305 19.54 13.77 -24.42
C ILE A 305 21.06 13.52 -24.55
N PRO A 306 21.96 14.41 -24.11
CA PRO A 306 23.39 14.17 -24.03
C PRO A 306 23.75 12.96 -23.16
N PHE A 307 23.09 12.79 -22.00
CA PHE A 307 23.31 11.63 -21.13
C PHE A 307 22.99 10.31 -21.83
N CYS A 308 21.83 10.18 -22.48
CA CYS A 308 21.47 8.98 -23.24
C CYS A 308 22.44 8.67 -24.39
N LYS A 309 23.02 9.70 -25.03
CA LYS A 309 24.08 9.53 -26.05
C LYS A 309 25.37 9.02 -25.44
N ASN A 310 25.73 9.46 -24.24
CA ASN A 310 26.95 9.04 -23.55
C ASN A 310 26.83 7.64 -22.95
N LEU A 311 25.68 7.22 -22.43
CA LEU A 311 25.44 5.83 -22.02
C LEU A 311 25.67 4.84 -23.17
N LYS A 312 25.26 5.19 -24.39
CA LYS A 312 25.55 4.34 -25.57
C LYS A 312 27.03 4.21 -25.87
N LYS A 313 27.86 5.22 -25.54
CA LYS A 313 29.32 5.16 -25.70
C LYS A 313 29.96 4.30 -24.61
N ILE A 314 29.52 4.42 -23.36
CA ILE A 314 30.01 3.64 -22.22
C ILE A 314 29.72 2.15 -22.43
N ASN A 315 28.51 1.77 -22.83
CA ASN A 315 28.16 0.37 -23.12
C ASN A 315 28.93 -0.23 -24.29
N LYS A 316 29.38 0.59 -25.27
CA LYS A 316 30.23 0.11 -26.37
C LYS A 316 31.69 -0.13 -25.93
N SER A 317 32.19 0.58 -24.90
CA SER A 317 33.55 0.42 -24.38
C SER A 317 33.71 -0.78 -23.43
N HIS A 318 32.60 -1.35 -22.95
CA HIS A 318 32.56 -2.50 -22.03
C HIS A 318 32.00 -3.78 -22.67
N ALA A 319 31.74 -3.79 -23.97
CA ALA A 319 31.44 -5.02 -24.69
C ALA A 319 32.70 -5.90 -24.72
N PRO A 320 32.66 -7.15 -24.26
CA PRO A 320 33.81 -8.06 -24.42
C PRO A 320 34.11 -8.21 -25.90
N LYS A 321 35.43 -8.10 -26.24
CA LYS A 321 35.92 -8.36 -27.56
C LYS A 321 35.82 -9.84 -27.91
#